data_661e4d39fa456e1ec07bbfd2def8d05d
#
_entry.id   661e4d39fa456e1ec07bbfd2def8d05d
#
_cell.length_a   1.000
_cell.length_b   1.000
_cell.length_c   1.000
_cell.angle_alpha   90.00
_cell.angle_beta   90.00
_cell.angle_gamma   90.00
#
_symmetry.space_group_name_H-M   'P 1'
#
loop_
_entity.id
_entity.type
_entity.pdbx_description
1 polymer ?
#
loop_
_entity_poly.entity_id
_entity_poly.type
_entity_poly.pdbx_seq_one_letter_code
_entity_poly.pdbx_strand_id
1 'polypeptide(L)'
;MRSVTPAAAFSFAIQVNATPVHTKDEIESVIAAQTRDPGGGLIAMPDVFNDVNRELIVALAARYSVPAVYFNRFFTEPGGLISYGDVRSEQFRLAAGYIDRILKGDKPSDLPLQVPTKFELIINLKTAKALGLDVPQSLLQRADEVIE
;
A
#
# COMPACT_ATOMS: atom_id res chain seq x y z
N MET A 1 -5.76 -7.47 -18.84
CA MET A 1 -5.17 -7.18 -17.52
C MET A 1 -4.12 -8.26 -17.25
N ARG A 2 -2.83 -7.92 -17.23
CA ARG A 2 -1.79 -8.94 -16.98
C ARG A 2 -1.84 -9.29 -15.50
N SER A 3 -2.11 -10.56 -15.21
CA SER A 3 -1.90 -11.14 -13.89
C SER A 3 -0.45 -10.86 -13.49
N VAL A 4 -0.25 -10.09 -12.44
CA VAL A 4 1.06 -9.97 -11.79
C VAL A 4 1.31 -11.34 -11.19
N THR A 5 2.06 -12.17 -11.91
CA THR A 5 2.45 -13.48 -11.42
C THR A 5 3.36 -13.26 -10.24
N PRO A 6 3.01 -13.71 -9.05
CA PRO A 6 3.76 -13.43 -7.83
C PRO A 6 4.97 -14.38 -7.74
N ALA A 7 5.94 -14.22 -8.66
CA ALA A 7 7.16 -15.02 -8.61
C ALA A 7 7.84 -14.96 -7.23
N ALA A 8 7.78 -13.81 -6.58
CA ALA A 8 8.27 -13.65 -5.21
C ALA A 8 7.44 -14.42 -4.17
N ALA A 9 6.11 -14.53 -4.34
CA ALA A 9 5.26 -15.24 -3.40
C ALA A 9 5.55 -16.74 -3.36
N PHE A 10 5.88 -17.33 -4.50
CA PHE A 10 6.26 -18.74 -4.59
C PHE A 10 7.52 -19.06 -3.79
N SER A 11 8.51 -18.14 -3.73
CA SER A 11 9.72 -18.37 -2.96
C SER A 11 9.49 -18.41 -1.44
N PHE A 12 8.38 -17.84 -0.98
CA PHE A 12 7.96 -17.82 0.42
C PHE A 12 6.81 -18.79 0.73
N ALA A 13 6.42 -19.66 -0.21
CA ALA A 13 5.27 -20.55 -0.10
C ALA A 13 3.95 -19.81 0.25
N ILE A 14 3.78 -18.59 -0.25
CA ILE A 14 2.59 -17.77 -0.04
C ILE A 14 1.67 -17.92 -1.26
N GLN A 15 0.41 -18.26 -1.03
CA GLN A 15 -0.62 -18.22 -2.05
C GLN A 15 -1.20 -16.80 -2.16
N VAL A 16 -1.18 -16.24 -3.37
CA VAL A 16 -1.77 -14.92 -3.65
C VAL A 16 -3.01 -15.07 -4.51
N ASN A 17 -4.12 -14.58 -4.01
CA ASN A 17 -5.40 -14.54 -4.71
C ASN A 17 -5.73 -13.10 -5.10
N ALA A 18 -5.78 -12.80 -6.40
CA ALA A 18 -6.20 -11.50 -6.89
C ALA A 18 -7.73 -11.38 -6.80
N THR A 19 -8.20 -10.41 -6.06
CA THR A 19 -9.64 -10.19 -5.81
C THR A 19 -9.99 -8.75 -6.18
N PRO A 20 -10.35 -8.45 -7.43
CA PRO A 20 -10.78 -7.12 -7.82
C PRO A 20 -12.10 -6.76 -7.13
N VAL A 21 -12.20 -5.50 -6.68
CA VAL A 21 -13.38 -4.94 -5.99
C VAL A 21 -13.83 -3.66 -6.69
N HIS A 22 -15.14 -3.47 -6.79
CA HIS A 22 -15.76 -2.32 -7.47
C HIS A 22 -16.84 -1.64 -6.62
N THR A 23 -17.23 -2.27 -5.50
CA THR A 23 -18.23 -1.76 -4.56
C THR A 23 -17.73 -1.86 -3.13
N LYS A 24 -18.32 -1.07 -2.22
CA LYS A 24 -17.99 -1.12 -0.78
C LYS A 24 -18.34 -2.46 -0.16
N ASP A 25 -19.44 -3.08 -0.58
CA ASP A 25 -19.89 -4.38 -0.09
C ASP A 25 -18.92 -5.50 -0.51
N GLU A 26 -18.34 -5.38 -1.71
CA GLU A 26 -17.28 -6.30 -2.15
C GLU A 26 -16.01 -6.14 -1.33
N ILE A 27 -15.62 -4.90 -0.94
CA ILE A 27 -14.49 -4.67 -0.03
C ILE A 27 -14.73 -5.42 1.29
N GLU A 28 -15.90 -5.24 1.91
CA GLU A 28 -16.21 -5.92 3.17
C GLU A 28 -16.22 -7.45 3.00
N SER A 29 -16.84 -7.95 1.94
CA SER A 29 -16.91 -9.39 1.66
C SER A 29 -15.51 -10.01 1.49
N VAL A 30 -14.62 -9.35 0.76
CA VAL A 30 -13.24 -9.80 0.53
C VAL A 30 -12.44 -9.81 1.82
N ILE A 31 -12.52 -8.74 2.62
CA ILE A 31 -11.79 -8.65 3.89
C ILE A 31 -12.33 -9.67 4.89
N ALA A 32 -13.64 -9.78 5.02
CA ALA A 32 -14.27 -10.78 5.90
C ALA A 32 -13.93 -12.23 5.52
N ALA A 33 -13.75 -12.50 4.22
CA ALA A 33 -13.35 -13.83 3.77
C ALA A 33 -11.95 -14.25 4.27
N GLN A 34 -11.04 -13.29 4.52
CA GLN A 34 -9.70 -13.58 5.04
C GLN A 34 -9.71 -14.19 6.44
N THR A 35 -10.76 -13.98 7.23
CA THR A 35 -10.87 -14.56 8.58
C THR A 35 -11.03 -16.09 8.56
N ARG A 36 -11.34 -16.68 7.41
CA ARG A 36 -11.55 -18.14 7.27
C ARG A 36 -10.25 -18.91 7.20
N ASP A 37 -9.17 -18.26 6.77
CA ASP A 37 -7.85 -18.87 6.60
C ASP A 37 -6.87 -18.32 7.64
N PRO A 38 -6.51 -19.11 8.69
CA PRO A 38 -5.55 -18.66 9.69
C PRO A 38 -4.21 -18.30 9.05
N GLY A 39 -3.67 -17.12 9.42
CA GLY A 39 -2.39 -16.62 8.90
C GLY A 39 -2.49 -15.91 7.56
N GLY A 40 -3.70 -15.68 7.04
CA GLY A 40 -3.93 -14.85 5.87
C GLY A 40 -3.73 -13.36 6.15
N GLY A 41 -3.66 -12.57 5.07
CA GLY A 41 -3.53 -11.11 5.13
C GLY A 41 -3.97 -10.44 3.84
N LEU A 42 -4.01 -9.11 3.86
CA LEU A 42 -4.43 -8.30 2.74
C LEU A 42 -3.25 -7.49 2.20
N ILE A 43 -3.15 -7.40 0.88
CA ILE A 43 -2.31 -6.40 0.21
C ILE A 43 -3.25 -5.51 -0.61
N ALA A 44 -3.43 -4.26 -0.18
CA ALA A 44 -4.18 -3.28 -0.96
C ALA A 44 -3.28 -2.75 -2.08
N MET A 45 -3.67 -3.00 -3.33
CA MET A 45 -2.93 -2.54 -4.50
C MET A 45 -3.26 -1.09 -4.87
N PRO A 46 -2.33 -0.36 -5.51
CA PRO A 46 -2.58 1.00 -5.99
C PRO A 46 -3.78 1.06 -6.95
N ASP A 47 -4.83 1.71 -6.50
CA ASP A 47 -6.05 1.95 -7.28
C ASP A 47 -6.81 3.14 -6.71
N VAL A 48 -7.44 3.95 -7.58
CA VAL A 48 -8.20 5.14 -7.16
C VAL A 48 -9.38 4.77 -6.27
N PHE A 49 -10.06 3.65 -6.55
CA PHE A 49 -11.20 3.19 -5.75
C PHE A 49 -10.74 2.81 -4.32
N ASN A 50 -9.60 2.12 -4.19
CA ASN A 50 -8.99 1.80 -2.90
C ASN A 50 -8.57 3.07 -2.14
N ASP A 51 -7.99 4.05 -2.83
CA ASP A 51 -7.54 5.31 -2.22
C ASP A 51 -8.72 6.14 -1.68
N VAL A 52 -9.82 6.22 -2.43
CA VAL A 52 -11.04 6.91 -2.00
C VAL A 52 -11.72 6.20 -0.83
N ASN A 53 -11.67 4.87 -0.77
CA ASN A 53 -12.27 4.07 0.29
C ASN A 53 -11.27 3.64 1.38
N ARG A 54 -10.11 4.30 1.50
CA ARG A 54 -9.03 3.90 2.43
C ARG A 54 -9.48 3.77 3.88
N GLU A 55 -10.28 4.71 4.38
CA GLU A 55 -10.78 4.67 5.75
C GLU A 55 -11.67 3.45 6.01
N LEU A 56 -12.54 3.13 5.06
CA LEU A 56 -13.36 1.92 5.11
C LEU A 56 -12.50 0.66 5.13
N ILE A 57 -11.52 0.57 4.22
CA ILE A 57 -10.63 -0.60 4.13
C ILE A 57 -9.86 -0.80 5.43
N VAL A 58 -9.29 0.27 6.01
CA VAL A 58 -8.57 0.22 7.28
C VAL A 58 -9.50 -0.18 8.44
N ALA A 59 -10.69 0.42 8.51
CA ALA A 59 -11.66 0.08 9.55
C ALA A 59 -12.12 -1.38 9.47
N LEU A 60 -12.36 -1.90 8.27
CA LEU A 60 -12.73 -3.29 8.06
C LEU A 60 -11.57 -4.25 8.39
N ALA A 61 -10.34 -3.93 7.97
CA ALA A 61 -9.17 -4.72 8.33
C ALA A 61 -8.98 -4.81 9.86
N ALA A 62 -9.18 -3.70 10.57
CA ALA A 62 -9.15 -3.67 12.04
C ALA A 62 -10.30 -4.48 12.65
N ARG A 63 -11.54 -4.29 12.16
CA ARG A 63 -12.74 -4.98 12.64
C ARG A 63 -12.62 -6.51 12.52
N TYR A 64 -12.08 -6.97 11.40
CA TYR A 64 -11.91 -8.39 11.13
C TYR A 64 -10.55 -8.95 11.58
N SER A 65 -9.71 -8.14 12.22
CA SER A 65 -8.36 -8.50 12.67
C SER A 65 -7.49 -9.07 11.55
N VAL A 66 -7.59 -8.49 10.35
CA VAL A 66 -6.83 -8.90 9.17
C VAL A 66 -5.57 -8.03 9.04
N PRO A 67 -4.36 -8.62 9.14
CA PRO A 67 -3.13 -7.88 8.87
C PRO A 67 -3.12 -7.38 7.42
N ALA A 68 -2.77 -6.11 7.22
CA ALA A 68 -2.82 -5.51 5.90
C ALA A 68 -1.59 -4.66 5.59
N VAL A 69 -1.12 -4.77 4.34
CA VAL A 69 -0.08 -3.92 3.75
C VAL A 69 -0.72 -3.02 2.71
N TYR A 70 -0.39 -1.75 2.74
CA TYR A 70 -0.96 -0.72 1.90
C TYR A 70 0.10 -0.07 1.01
N PHE A 71 -0.34 0.55 -0.08
CA PHE A 71 0.54 1.12 -1.10
C PHE A 71 0.95 2.58 -0.84
N ASN A 72 0.44 3.24 0.22
CA ASN A 72 0.86 4.58 0.60
C ASN A 72 0.58 4.90 2.07
N ARG A 73 1.22 5.97 2.58
CA ARG A 73 1.14 6.41 3.98
C ARG A 73 -0.25 6.82 4.46
N PHE A 74 -1.13 7.28 3.57
CA PHE A 74 -2.47 7.73 3.94
C PHE A 74 -3.39 6.62 4.49
N PHE A 75 -2.98 5.37 4.36
CA PHE A 75 -3.64 4.24 5.02
C PHE A 75 -3.13 4.01 6.44
N THR A 76 -1.87 4.33 6.75
CA THR A 76 -1.33 4.15 8.11
C THR A 76 -1.76 5.25 9.07
N GLU A 77 -2.05 6.46 8.57
CA GLU A 77 -2.56 7.58 9.37
C GLU A 77 -3.90 7.25 10.09
N PRO A 78 -4.94 6.68 9.43
CA PRO A 78 -6.17 6.28 10.09
C PRO A 78 -6.07 4.94 10.84
N GLY A 79 -4.89 4.32 10.94
CA GLY A 79 -4.67 3.09 11.72
C GLY A 79 -4.29 1.85 10.93
N GLY A 80 -3.93 1.97 9.66
CA GLY A 80 -3.40 0.84 8.88
C GLY A 80 -2.09 0.30 9.45
N LEU A 81 -1.86 -1.00 9.30
CA LEU A 81 -0.73 -1.69 9.93
C LEU A 81 0.62 -1.30 9.32
N ILE A 82 0.78 -1.47 8.03
CA ILE A 82 2.04 -1.20 7.30
C ILE A 82 1.71 -0.55 5.96
N SER A 83 2.48 0.46 5.57
CA SER A 83 2.49 0.93 4.18
C SER A 83 3.90 0.85 3.60
N TYR A 84 3.97 0.46 2.33
CA TYR A 84 5.17 0.53 1.53
C TYR A 84 4.81 1.08 0.14
N GLY A 85 5.30 2.26 -0.18
CA GLY A 85 4.98 2.93 -1.43
C GLY A 85 5.83 4.14 -1.71
N ASP A 86 5.56 4.75 -2.85
CA ASP A 86 6.28 5.93 -3.30
C ASP A 86 5.95 7.18 -2.47
N VAL A 87 6.95 8.05 -2.32
CA VAL A 87 6.80 9.34 -1.65
C VAL A 87 6.14 10.32 -2.61
N ARG A 88 4.81 10.53 -2.48
CA ARG A 88 4.02 11.37 -3.39
C ARG A 88 4.55 12.80 -3.54
N SER A 89 5.06 13.40 -2.49
CA SER A 89 5.64 14.75 -2.54
C SER A 89 6.82 14.85 -3.51
N GLU A 90 7.62 13.80 -3.62
CA GLU A 90 8.72 13.73 -4.58
C GLU A 90 8.23 13.67 -6.02
N GLN A 91 7.14 12.95 -6.28
CA GLN A 91 6.54 12.91 -7.62
C GLN A 91 6.02 14.27 -8.05
N PHE A 92 5.34 15.01 -7.16
CA PHE A 92 4.90 16.38 -7.46
C PHE A 92 6.09 17.32 -7.69
N ARG A 93 7.16 17.17 -6.93
CA ARG A 93 8.38 17.96 -7.12
C ARG A 93 9.03 17.69 -8.48
N LEU A 94 9.11 16.44 -8.89
CA LEU A 94 9.62 16.04 -10.21
C LEU A 94 8.71 16.56 -11.34
N ALA A 95 7.39 16.45 -11.18
CA ALA A 95 6.42 16.97 -12.13
C ALA A 95 6.54 18.49 -12.31
N ALA A 96 6.77 19.23 -11.22
CA ALA A 96 7.00 20.67 -11.29
C ALA A 96 8.23 21.04 -12.16
N GLY A 97 9.30 20.23 -12.08
CA GLY A 97 10.47 20.39 -12.96
C GLY A 97 10.16 20.18 -14.44
N TYR A 98 9.26 19.23 -14.76
CA TYR A 98 8.81 19.02 -16.14
C TYR A 98 7.91 20.15 -16.63
N ILE A 99 7.02 20.65 -15.78
CA ILE A 99 6.16 21.79 -16.10
C ILE A 99 7.03 23.02 -16.41
N ASP A 100 8.04 23.33 -15.58
CA ASP A 100 8.97 24.44 -15.80
C ASP A 100 9.68 24.34 -17.16
N ARG A 101 10.19 23.15 -17.52
CA ARG A 101 10.85 22.90 -18.80
C ARG A 101 9.88 23.09 -19.98
N ILE A 102 8.67 22.58 -19.90
CA ILE A 102 7.64 22.72 -20.93
C ILE A 102 7.28 24.20 -21.12
N LEU A 103 7.11 24.95 -20.03
CA LEU A 103 6.83 26.38 -20.09
C LEU A 103 7.98 27.20 -20.69
N LYS A 104 9.21 26.69 -20.61
CA LYS A 104 10.41 27.29 -21.25
C LYS A 104 10.61 26.87 -22.70
N GLY A 105 9.71 26.00 -23.24
CA GLY A 105 9.69 25.62 -24.64
C GLY A 105 10.15 24.20 -24.97
N ASP A 106 10.52 23.39 -23.96
CA ASP A 106 10.83 21.97 -24.21
C ASP A 106 9.56 21.24 -24.66
N LYS A 107 9.70 20.32 -25.60
CA LYS A 107 8.57 19.48 -26.01
C LYS A 107 8.37 18.33 -25.03
N PRO A 108 7.12 18.00 -24.65
CA PRO A 108 6.83 16.84 -23.79
C PRO A 108 7.40 15.52 -24.30
N SER A 109 7.50 15.36 -25.65
CA SER A 109 8.09 14.18 -26.29
C SER A 109 9.57 13.99 -26.03
N ASP A 110 10.29 15.07 -25.69
CA ASP A 110 11.74 15.09 -25.49
C ASP A 110 12.11 14.90 -24.01
N LEU A 111 11.07 14.85 -23.14
CA LEU A 111 11.27 14.64 -21.71
C LEU A 111 11.37 13.13 -21.42
N PRO A 112 12.39 12.69 -20.64
CA PRO A 112 12.56 11.29 -20.31
C PRO A 112 11.42 10.78 -19.41
N LEU A 113 10.96 9.55 -19.64
CA LEU A 113 10.05 8.89 -18.70
C LEU A 113 10.79 8.62 -17.39
N GLN A 114 10.24 9.10 -16.27
CA GLN A 114 10.77 8.84 -14.94
C GLN A 114 9.82 7.93 -14.15
N VAL A 115 10.40 6.99 -13.42
CA VAL A 115 9.69 6.17 -12.45
C VAL A 115 10.02 6.64 -11.04
N PRO A 116 9.16 6.44 -10.04
CA PRO A 116 9.47 6.72 -8.66
C PRO A 116 10.74 5.99 -8.23
N THR A 117 11.66 6.70 -7.58
CA THR A 117 12.91 6.13 -7.06
C THR A 117 12.97 6.16 -5.54
N LYS A 118 12.08 6.93 -4.91
CA LYS A 118 12.01 7.07 -3.46
C LYS A 118 10.75 6.42 -2.94
N PHE A 119 10.94 5.41 -2.09
CA PHE A 119 9.89 4.69 -1.41
C PHE A 119 10.04 4.88 0.09
N GLU A 120 8.94 4.78 0.82
CA GLU A 120 8.91 4.82 2.27
C GLU A 120 8.20 3.59 2.85
N LEU A 121 8.74 3.08 3.96
CA LEU A 121 8.15 2.03 4.77
C LEU A 121 7.68 2.63 6.10
N ILE A 122 6.38 2.59 6.35
CA ILE A 122 5.79 3.07 7.59
C ILE A 122 5.12 1.90 8.32
N ILE A 123 5.36 1.79 9.62
CA ILE A 123 4.84 0.71 10.47
C ILE A 123 4.08 1.31 11.64
N ASN A 124 2.85 0.85 11.87
CA ASN A 124 2.03 1.26 12.99
C ASN A 124 2.07 0.19 14.09
N LEU A 125 2.84 0.45 15.15
CA LEU A 125 2.99 -0.48 16.29
C LEU A 125 1.73 -0.57 17.16
N LYS A 126 0.90 0.48 17.23
CA LYS A 126 -0.40 0.41 17.91
C LYS A 126 -1.29 -0.65 17.26
N THR A 127 -1.34 -0.62 15.93
CA THR A 127 -2.14 -1.58 15.15
C THR A 127 -1.52 -2.99 15.21
N ALA A 128 -0.18 -3.11 15.14
CA ALA A 128 0.49 -4.39 15.32
C ALA A 128 0.14 -5.01 16.68
N LYS A 129 0.24 -4.24 17.75
CA LYS A 129 -0.13 -4.67 19.10
C LYS A 129 -1.60 -5.07 19.22
N ALA A 130 -2.51 -4.31 18.62
CA ALA A 130 -3.95 -4.62 18.61
C ALA A 130 -4.26 -5.94 17.87
N LEU A 131 -3.46 -6.27 16.85
CA LEU A 131 -3.56 -7.51 16.09
C LEU A 131 -2.79 -8.69 16.73
N GLY A 132 -2.10 -8.46 17.86
CA GLY A 132 -1.27 -9.48 18.51
C GLY A 132 -0.03 -9.86 17.69
N LEU A 133 0.48 -8.95 16.89
CA LEU A 133 1.64 -9.18 16.02
C LEU A 133 2.90 -8.59 16.62
N ASP A 134 3.95 -9.41 16.70
CA ASP A 134 5.30 -8.96 16.99
C ASP A 134 6.00 -8.55 15.68
N VAL A 135 6.39 -7.28 15.60
CA VAL A 135 7.13 -6.76 14.45
C VAL A 135 8.63 -7.03 14.65
N PRO A 136 9.27 -7.79 13.75
CA PRO A 136 10.69 -8.09 13.90
C PRO A 136 11.55 -6.83 13.93
N GLN A 137 12.58 -6.81 14.80
CA GLN A 137 13.50 -5.68 14.92
C GLN A 137 14.18 -5.32 13.60
N SER A 138 14.48 -6.33 12.77
CA SER A 138 15.06 -6.13 11.44
C SER A 138 14.14 -5.38 10.49
N LEU A 139 12.81 -5.48 10.67
CA LEU A 139 11.85 -4.72 9.90
C LEU A 139 11.72 -3.29 10.42
N LEU A 140 11.70 -3.10 11.75
CA LEU A 140 11.68 -1.78 12.38
C LEU A 140 12.91 -0.94 12.01
N GLN A 141 14.09 -1.55 11.94
CA GLN A 141 15.32 -0.87 11.52
C GLN A 141 15.30 -0.38 10.06
N ARG A 142 14.41 -0.91 9.24
CA ARG A 142 14.24 -0.54 7.84
C ARG A 142 13.09 0.44 7.62
N ALA A 143 12.29 0.68 8.65
CA ALA A 143 11.18 1.62 8.57
C ALA A 143 11.70 3.06 8.52
N ASP A 144 11.13 3.86 7.64
CA ASP A 144 11.37 5.31 7.57
C ASP A 144 10.59 6.03 8.67
N GLU A 145 9.44 5.46 9.10
CA GLU A 145 8.62 5.98 10.18
C GLU A 145 7.98 4.83 10.96
N VAL A 146 7.95 4.97 12.28
CA VAL A 146 7.24 4.05 13.20
C VAL A 146 6.25 4.86 14.02
N ILE A 147 4.96 4.51 13.92
CA ILE A 147 3.86 5.12 14.67
C ILE A 147 3.67 4.34 15.98
N GLU A 148 3.89 5.02 17.13
CA GLU A 148 3.76 4.47 18.49
C GLU A 148 2.48 4.92 19.19
#